data_49dfffde4350683405206470e4949fba
#
_entry.id   49dfffde4350683405206470e4949fba
#
_cell.length_a   1.000
_cell.length_b   1.000
_cell.length_c   1.000
_cell.angle_alpha   90.00
_cell.angle_beta   90.00
_cell.angle_gamma   90.00
#
_symmetry.space_group_name_H-M   'P 1'
#
loop_
_entity.id
_entity.type
_entity.pdbx_description
1 polymer ?
#
loop_
_entity_poly.entity_id
_entity_poly.type
_entity_poly.pdbx_seq_one_letter_code
_entity_poly.pdbx_strand_id
1 'polypeptide(L)'
;MRINKEGYKIIGISGAVCLLLWWLFYHLLVHDANVSLLWFSTLVLLLFWFFIVAFFREPRRVRIHDTDLVFAPCDGRVVVTEVVSEDEYLKEEMLQISIFMSITNVHMNWVPVGGEVEYFKYHPGRFLVAWHPKSSTENERTTTVVRMPSGQKVLFRQIAGLIARRIISYMTVGHQVEQNLSLIHISEPTRRSYI
;
A
#
# COMPACT_ATOMS: atom_id res chain seq x y z
N MET A 1 8.25 7.02 13.32
CA MET A 1 7.47 7.10 12.09
C MET A 1 8.42 7.57 11.00
N ARG A 2 8.45 6.89 9.87
CA ARG A 2 9.24 7.27 8.69
C ARG A 2 8.28 7.61 7.55
N ILE A 3 8.77 8.27 6.53
CA ILE A 3 8.05 8.45 5.26
C ILE A 3 8.63 7.45 4.27
N ASN A 4 7.74 6.75 3.57
CA ASN A 4 8.15 5.81 2.55
C ASN A 4 8.83 6.53 1.37
N LYS A 5 9.92 5.96 0.86
CA LYS A 5 10.71 6.54 -0.24
C LYS A 5 9.90 6.80 -1.51
N GLU A 6 8.90 5.95 -1.78
CA GLU A 6 8.02 6.08 -2.93
C GLU A 6 7.10 7.31 -2.83
N GLY A 7 6.91 7.83 -1.63
CA GLY A 7 6.16 9.07 -1.39
C GLY A 7 6.94 10.34 -1.63
N TYR A 8 8.27 10.33 -1.61
CA TYR A 8 9.08 11.57 -1.62
C TYR A 8 8.81 12.46 -2.84
N LYS A 9 8.69 11.88 -4.04
CA LYS A 9 8.37 12.64 -5.26
C LYS A 9 6.98 13.27 -5.18
N ILE A 10 5.98 12.52 -4.74
CA ILE A 10 4.59 12.99 -4.66
C ILE A 10 4.47 14.08 -3.59
N ILE A 11 5.07 13.87 -2.42
CA ILE A 11 5.11 14.85 -1.32
C ILE A 11 5.81 16.14 -1.77
N GLY A 12 6.94 16.04 -2.45
CA GLY A 12 7.68 17.19 -2.96
C GLY A 12 6.89 17.98 -4.02
N ILE A 13 6.34 17.28 -5.02
CA ILE A 13 5.54 17.92 -6.08
C ILE A 13 4.28 18.55 -5.49
N SER A 14 3.54 17.83 -4.63
CA SER A 14 2.33 18.37 -4.02
C SER A 14 2.63 19.57 -3.11
N GLY A 15 3.75 19.55 -2.38
CA GLY A 15 4.21 20.69 -1.59
C GLY A 15 4.51 21.92 -2.45
N ALA A 16 5.22 21.73 -3.57
CA ALA A 16 5.51 22.82 -4.52
C ALA A 16 4.22 23.40 -5.11
N VAL A 17 3.25 22.54 -5.48
CA VAL A 17 1.93 22.97 -5.98
C VAL A 17 1.17 23.76 -4.90
N CYS A 18 1.16 23.26 -3.65
CA CYS A 18 0.52 23.98 -2.54
C CYS A 18 1.16 25.36 -2.30
N LEU A 19 2.48 25.47 -2.37
CA LEU A 19 3.20 26.76 -2.25
C LEU A 19 2.87 27.71 -3.40
N LEU A 20 2.80 27.21 -4.63
CA LEU A 20 2.41 28.00 -5.80
C LEU A 20 0.97 28.53 -5.68
N LEU A 21 0.04 27.66 -5.28
CA LEU A 21 -1.36 28.05 -5.06
C LEU A 21 -1.49 29.05 -3.91
N TRP A 22 -0.75 28.84 -2.80
CA TRP A 22 -0.72 29.79 -1.71
C TRP A 22 -0.18 31.16 -2.15
N TRP A 23 0.91 31.19 -2.92
CA TRP A 23 1.48 32.43 -3.49
C TRP A 23 0.46 33.16 -4.39
N LEU A 24 -0.25 32.41 -5.26
CA LEU A 24 -1.29 32.97 -6.10
C LEU A 24 -2.44 33.56 -5.29
N PHE A 25 -2.96 32.84 -4.30
CA PHE A 25 -4.01 33.31 -3.40
C PHE A 25 -3.55 34.53 -2.60
N TYR A 26 -2.30 34.54 -2.12
CA TYR A 26 -1.75 35.70 -1.47
C TYR A 26 -1.83 36.96 -2.36
N HIS A 27 -1.37 36.88 -3.59
CA HIS A 27 -1.42 38.03 -4.52
C HIS A 27 -2.84 38.45 -4.89
N LEU A 28 -3.77 37.52 -5.04
CA LEU A 28 -5.16 37.84 -5.38
C LEU A 28 -5.93 38.44 -4.20
N LEU A 29 -5.72 37.93 -2.99
CA LEU A 29 -6.56 38.27 -1.82
C LEU A 29 -5.97 39.43 -0.97
N VAL A 30 -4.68 39.67 -1.03
CA VAL A 30 -4.04 40.78 -0.29
C VAL A 30 -4.51 42.13 -0.81
N HIS A 31 -4.73 42.29 -2.10
CA HIS A 31 -5.25 43.53 -2.70
C HIS A 31 -6.69 43.86 -2.26
N ASP A 32 -7.49 42.84 -2.02
CA ASP A 32 -8.92 42.98 -1.63
C ASP A 32 -9.13 42.97 -0.11
N ALA A 33 -8.06 43.03 0.69
CA ALA A 33 -8.07 43.00 2.15
C ALA A 33 -8.84 41.79 2.78
N ASN A 34 -9.03 40.70 2.02
CA ASN A 34 -9.73 39.48 2.47
C ASN A 34 -8.80 38.56 3.29
N VAL A 35 -8.28 39.07 4.40
CA VAL A 35 -7.32 38.35 5.25
C VAL A 35 -7.90 37.04 5.80
N SER A 36 -9.19 37.01 6.13
CA SER A 36 -9.85 35.79 6.65
C SER A 36 -9.89 34.68 5.59
N LEU A 37 -10.14 35.01 4.32
CA LEU A 37 -10.14 34.04 3.23
C LEU A 37 -8.73 33.51 2.93
N LEU A 38 -7.71 34.37 3.09
CA LEU A 38 -6.32 33.96 2.96
C LEU A 38 -5.93 32.92 4.04
N TRP A 39 -6.30 33.17 5.30
CA TRP A 39 -6.04 32.21 6.37
C TRP A 39 -6.78 30.90 6.19
N PHE A 40 -8.04 30.95 5.73
CA PHE A 40 -8.84 29.76 5.42
C PHE A 40 -8.21 28.94 4.32
N SER A 41 -7.83 29.57 3.19
CA SER A 41 -7.16 28.86 2.08
C SER A 41 -5.81 28.25 2.50
N THR A 42 -5.03 28.96 3.32
CA THR A 42 -3.77 28.48 3.89
C THR A 42 -4.01 27.21 4.72
N LEU A 43 -5.01 27.22 5.61
CA LEU A 43 -5.34 26.05 6.43
C LEU A 43 -5.75 24.86 5.55
N VAL A 44 -6.59 25.07 4.54
CA VAL A 44 -7.02 24.00 3.64
C VAL A 44 -5.82 23.39 2.89
N LEU A 45 -4.91 24.19 2.35
CA LEU A 45 -3.71 23.71 1.66
C LEU A 45 -2.78 22.93 2.59
N LEU A 46 -2.61 23.40 3.82
CA LEU A 46 -1.79 22.71 4.84
C LEU A 46 -2.40 21.36 5.23
N LEU A 47 -3.71 21.30 5.46
CA LEU A 47 -4.42 20.05 5.77
C LEU A 47 -4.34 19.05 4.63
N PHE A 48 -4.51 19.53 3.39
CA PHE A 48 -4.38 18.70 2.20
C PHE A 48 -2.96 18.12 2.05
N TRP A 49 -1.93 18.96 2.19
CA TRP A 49 -0.56 18.50 2.11
C TRP A 49 -0.20 17.55 3.26
N PHE A 50 -0.65 17.85 4.48
CA PHE A 50 -0.48 16.96 5.62
C PHE A 50 -1.14 15.59 5.39
N PHE A 51 -2.32 15.55 4.76
CA PHE A 51 -2.99 14.31 4.38
C PHE A 51 -2.13 13.49 3.43
N ILE A 52 -1.51 14.10 2.41
CA ILE A 52 -0.60 13.41 1.49
C ILE A 52 0.61 12.84 2.24
N VAL A 53 1.23 13.63 3.12
CA VAL A 53 2.35 13.16 3.94
C VAL A 53 1.93 11.99 4.83
N ALA A 54 0.77 12.08 5.46
CA ALA A 54 0.22 11.03 6.33
C ALA A 54 -0.10 9.74 5.55
N PHE A 55 -0.53 9.84 4.30
CA PHE A 55 -0.78 8.68 3.44
C PHE A 55 0.48 7.83 3.21
N PHE A 56 1.64 8.45 3.05
CA PHE A 56 2.92 7.77 2.84
C PHE A 56 3.67 7.45 4.13
N ARG A 57 3.00 7.49 5.30
CA ARG A 57 3.62 7.16 6.57
C ARG A 57 3.97 5.69 6.66
N GLU A 58 5.14 5.42 7.21
CA GLU A 58 5.64 4.09 7.51
C GLU A 58 5.80 3.92 9.02
N PRO A 59 4.91 3.19 9.70
CA PRO A 59 5.04 2.91 11.11
C PRO A 59 6.15 1.89 11.35
N ARG A 60 6.89 2.05 12.44
CA ARG A 60 7.77 0.98 12.94
C ARG A 60 6.89 -0.07 13.62
N ARG A 61 6.85 -1.26 13.06
CA ARG A 61 6.17 -2.41 13.66
C ARG A 61 7.18 -3.35 14.30
N VAL A 62 6.79 -3.93 15.42
CA VAL A 62 7.53 -5.06 16.01
C VAL A 62 7.30 -6.25 15.07
N ARG A 63 8.38 -6.84 14.58
CA ARG A 63 8.31 -8.06 13.77
C ARG A 63 8.09 -9.24 14.71
N ILE A 64 6.95 -9.85 14.60
CA ILE A 64 6.63 -11.10 15.27
C ILE A 64 6.82 -12.20 14.23
N HIS A 65 7.62 -13.21 14.56
CA HIS A 65 7.79 -14.38 13.71
C HIS A 65 7.07 -15.54 14.39
N ASP A 66 6.06 -16.06 13.72
CA ASP A 66 5.31 -17.22 14.18
C ASP A 66 4.95 -18.04 12.93
N THR A 67 5.49 -19.25 12.85
CA THR A 67 5.31 -20.14 11.71
C THR A 67 3.93 -20.74 11.61
N ASP A 68 3.16 -20.70 12.69
CA ASP A 68 1.83 -21.29 12.76
C ASP A 68 0.72 -20.28 12.44
N LEU A 69 1.09 -19.00 12.32
CA LEU A 69 0.15 -17.91 12.07
C LEU A 69 0.34 -17.27 10.71
N VAL A 70 -0.76 -16.95 10.05
CA VAL A 70 -0.82 -16.08 8.88
C VAL A 70 -1.23 -14.68 9.35
N PHE A 71 -0.33 -13.70 9.22
CA PHE A 71 -0.64 -12.33 9.64
C PHE A 71 -1.41 -11.57 8.56
N ALA A 72 -2.26 -10.63 9.00
CA ALA A 72 -2.93 -9.73 8.08
C ALA A 72 -1.90 -8.91 7.28
N PRO A 73 -1.98 -8.91 5.95
CA PRO A 73 -1.00 -8.21 5.09
C PRO A 73 -1.11 -6.68 5.16
N CYS A 74 -2.15 -6.14 5.75
CA CYS A 74 -2.37 -4.69 5.83
C CYS A 74 -3.27 -4.31 7.02
N ASP A 75 -3.29 -3.01 7.34
CA ASP A 75 -4.30 -2.43 8.21
C ASP A 75 -5.61 -2.27 7.44
N GLY A 76 -6.72 -2.67 8.06
CA GLY A 76 -8.01 -2.53 7.40
C GLY A 76 -9.13 -3.25 8.13
N ARG A 77 -10.27 -3.34 7.45
CA ARG A 77 -11.45 -4.06 7.94
C ARG A 77 -11.67 -5.30 7.07
N VAL A 78 -11.83 -6.45 7.67
CA VAL A 78 -12.28 -7.67 6.97
C VAL A 78 -13.70 -7.43 6.45
N VAL A 79 -13.89 -7.61 5.15
CA VAL A 79 -15.17 -7.38 4.46
C VAL A 79 -15.75 -8.63 3.85
N VAL A 80 -14.91 -9.63 3.56
CA VAL A 80 -15.33 -10.93 3.01
C VAL A 80 -14.53 -12.04 3.67
N THR A 81 -15.21 -13.13 4.00
CA THR A 81 -14.59 -14.40 4.42
C THR A 81 -15.44 -15.51 3.81
N GLU A 82 -14.91 -16.19 2.81
CA GLU A 82 -15.63 -17.21 2.05
C GLU A 82 -14.66 -18.22 1.44
N VAL A 83 -15.18 -19.39 1.07
CA VAL A 83 -14.42 -20.38 0.29
C VAL A 83 -14.63 -20.10 -1.19
N VAL A 84 -13.53 -19.98 -1.92
CA VAL A 84 -13.53 -19.69 -3.37
C VAL A 84 -12.61 -20.62 -4.11
N SER A 85 -12.93 -20.90 -5.38
CA SER A 85 -11.99 -21.54 -6.29
C SER A 85 -10.91 -20.55 -6.71
N GLU A 86 -9.64 -20.90 -6.49
CA GLU A 86 -8.51 -20.13 -6.98
C GLU A 86 -8.05 -20.70 -8.32
N ASP A 87 -8.33 -19.99 -9.42
CA ASP A 87 -8.15 -20.50 -10.78
C ASP A 87 -6.86 -20.05 -11.45
N GLU A 88 -6.07 -19.15 -10.81
CA GLU A 88 -4.89 -18.55 -11.44
C GLU A 88 -3.64 -19.43 -11.29
N TYR A 89 -3.35 -19.87 -10.07
CA TYR A 89 -2.10 -20.57 -9.77
C TYR A 89 -2.28 -21.88 -9.00
N LEU A 90 -2.98 -21.85 -7.86
CA LEU A 90 -3.13 -23.04 -6.99
C LEU A 90 -4.17 -24.01 -7.52
N LYS A 91 -5.21 -23.51 -8.19
CA LYS A 91 -6.30 -24.29 -8.83
C LYS A 91 -7.01 -25.23 -7.88
N GLU A 92 -7.30 -24.71 -6.69
CA GLU A 92 -7.98 -25.44 -5.62
C GLU A 92 -8.95 -24.53 -4.87
N GLU A 93 -9.82 -25.10 -4.04
CA GLU A 93 -10.69 -24.35 -3.14
C GLU A 93 -9.87 -23.80 -1.97
N MET A 94 -10.03 -22.51 -1.70
CA MET A 94 -9.28 -21.80 -0.66
C MET A 94 -10.18 -20.92 0.17
N LEU A 95 -9.83 -20.75 1.45
CA LEU A 95 -10.42 -19.72 2.27
C LEU A 95 -9.88 -18.34 1.86
N GLN A 96 -10.76 -17.50 1.32
CA GLN A 96 -10.47 -16.11 0.98
C GLN A 96 -10.85 -15.20 2.14
N ILE A 97 -9.92 -14.34 2.53
CA ILE A 97 -10.16 -13.23 3.48
C ILE A 97 -9.84 -11.93 2.75
N SER A 98 -10.85 -11.09 2.54
CA SER A 98 -10.67 -9.79 1.89
C SER A 98 -10.65 -8.67 2.91
N ILE A 99 -9.63 -7.81 2.84
CA ILE A 99 -9.42 -6.69 3.77
C ILE A 99 -9.54 -5.38 2.99
N PHE A 100 -10.49 -4.55 3.39
CA PHE A 100 -10.63 -3.20 2.85
C PHE A 100 -9.75 -2.23 3.62
N MET A 101 -8.89 -1.53 2.90
CA MET A 101 -8.00 -0.50 3.43
C MET A 101 -8.60 0.89 3.16
N SER A 102 -8.98 1.60 4.22
CA SER A 102 -9.43 3.00 4.11
C SER A 102 -8.24 3.91 3.77
N ILE A 103 -8.51 5.06 3.13
CA ILE A 103 -7.50 6.09 2.82
C ILE A 103 -6.81 6.66 4.07
N THR A 104 -7.41 6.52 5.23
CA THR A 104 -6.86 6.95 6.52
C THR A 104 -5.97 5.89 7.17
N ASN A 105 -6.03 4.63 6.71
CA ASN A 105 -5.14 3.57 7.16
C ASN A 105 -3.71 3.77 6.66
N VAL A 106 -2.78 3.02 7.21
CA VAL A 106 -1.41 2.94 6.65
C VAL A 106 -1.46 2.21 5.32
N HIS A 107 -1.12 2.91 4.22
CA HIS A 107 -1.15 2.35 2.88
C HIS A 107 0.14 1.58 2.54
N MET A 108 0.44 0.59 3.39
CA MET A 108 1.55 -0.33 3.21
C MET A 108 1.05 -1.76 3.43
N ASN A 109 1.65 -2.68 2.69
CA ASN A 109 1.38 -4.10 2.84
C ASN A 109 2.63 -4.82 3.32
N TRP A 110 2.42 -5.87 4.08
CA TRP A 110 3.45 -6.74 4.66
C TRP A 110 3.24 -8.17 4.22
N VAL A 111 4.32 -8.91 4.18
CA VAL A 111 4.30 -10.34 3.87
C VAL A 111 3.57 -11.10 4.99
N PRO A 112 2.50 -11.83 4.67
CA PRO A 112 1.69 -12.52 5.69
C PRO A 112 2.40 -13.70 6.34
N VAL A 113 3.32 -14.38 5.62
CA VAL A 113 4.06 -15.56 6.06
C VAL A 113 5.50 -15.51 5.59
N GLY A 114 6.43 -16.13 6.30
CA GLY A 114 7.81 -16.32 5.85
C GLY A 114 7.93 -17.50 4.89
N GLY A 115 8.85 -17.41 3.93
CA GLY A 115 9.11 -18.49 2.99
C GLY A 115 9.69 -18.01 1.66
N GLU A 116 9.57 -18.85 0.64
CA GLU A 116 10.04 -18.56 -0.70
C GLU A 116 8.89 -18.06 -1.58
N VAL A 117 9.11 -16.97 -2.33
CA VAL A 117 8.15 -16.49 -3.34
C VAL A 117 8.14 -17.48 -4.51
N GLU A 118 7.10 -18.29 -4.59
CA GLU A 118 6.96 -19.31 -5.63
C GLU A 118 6.33 -18.73 -6.91
N TYR A 119 5.46 -17.73 -6.76
CA TYR A 119 4.77 -17.09 -7.89
C TYR A 119 4.60 -15.60 -7.63
N PHE A 120 4.78 -14.81 -8.68
CA PHE A 120 4.48 -13.39 -8.69
C PHE A 120 3.97 -12.98 -10.08
N LYS A 121 2.83 -12.30 -10.12
CA LYS A 121 2.28 -11.75 -11.37
C LYS A 121 1.64 -10.40 -11.13
N TYR A 122 2.00 -9.46 -12.00
CA TYR A 122 1.34 -8.17 -12.10
C TYR A 122 0.28 -8.21 -13.20
N HIS A 123 -0.90 -7.71 -12.87
CA HIS A 123 -2.02 -7.61 -13.79
C HIS A 123 -2.35 -6.12 -13.98
N PRO A 124 -2.14 -5.56 -15.16
CA PRO A 124 -2.62 -4.22 -15.48
C PRO A 124 -4.15 -4.22 -15.46
N GLY A 125 -4.74 -3.09 -15.05
CA GLY A 125 -6.19 -3.01 -14.92
C GLY A 125 -6.71 -1.60 -14.74
N ARG A 126 -7.95 -1.50 -14.33
CA ARG A 126 -8.67 -0.26 -14.04
C ARG A 126 -8.39 0.23 -12.61
N PHE A 127 -9.04 1.33 -12.25
CA PHE A 127 -8.99 1.94 -10.90
C PHE A 127 -10.42 2.20 -10.40
N LEU A 128 -11.25 1.15 -10.45
CA LEU A 128 -12.61 1.21 -9.92
C LEU A 128 -12.57 1.41 -8.40
N VAL A 129 -13.62 2.02 -7.86
CA VAL A 129 -13.79 2.13 -6.41
C VAL A 129 -13.82 0.75 -5.76
N ALA A 130 -13.26 0.61 -4.56
CA ALA A 130 -13.07 -0.69 -3.92
C ALA A 130 -14.36 -1.49 -3.66
N TRP A 131 -15.49 -0.82 -3.51
CA TRP A 131 -16.81 -1.46 -3.34
C TRP A 131 -17.51 -1.82 -4.65
N HIS A 132 -16.90 -1.55 -5.81
CA HIS A 132 -17.46 -1.97 -7.09
C HIS A 132 -17.32 -3.49 -7.23
N PRO A 133 -18.38 -4.25 -7.64
CA PRO A 133 -18.34 -5.72 -7.70
C PRO A 133 -17.20 -6.30 -8.55
N LYS A 134 -16.78 -5.57 -9.58
CA LYS A 134 -15.68 -5.99 -10.47
C LYS A 134 -14.30 -5.46 -10.07
N SER A 135 -14.17 -4.77 -8.94
CA SER A 135 -12.88 -4.19 -8.53
C SER A 135 -11.81 -5.26 -8.31
N SER A 136 -12.19 -6.41 -7.75
CA SER A 136 -11.26 -7.53 -7.50
C SER A 136 -10.71 -8.19 -8.76
N THR A 137 -11.43 -8.09 -9.88
CA THR A 137 -11.09 -8.77 -11.15
C THR A 137 -10.57 -7.82 -12.22
N GLU A 138 -11.08 -6.59 -12.29
CA GLU A 138 -10.76 -5.62 -13.35
C GLU A 138 -9.72 -4.57 -12.95
N ASN A 139 -9.50 -4.32 -11.66
CA ASN A 139 -8.51 -3.35 -11.23
C ASN A 139 -7.07 -3.87 -11.39
N GLU A 140 -6.13 -2.92 -11.49
CA GLU A 140 -4.70 -3.20 -11.34
C GLU A 140 -4.48 -4.01 -10.07
N ARG A 141 -3.78 -5.14 -10.19
CA ARG A 141 -3.54 -6.04 -9.05
C ARG A 141 -2.24 -6.81 -9.19
N THR A 142 -1.71 -7.28 -8.06
CA THR A 142 -0.62 -8.25 -8.01
C THR A 142 -1.11 -9.52 -7.35
N THR A 143 -0.67 -10.67 -7.86
CA THR A 143 -0.85 -11.98 -7.23
C THR A 143 0.52 -12.49 -6.80
N THR A 144 0.66 -12.85 -5.53
CA THR A 144 1.89 -13.41 -4.97
C THR A 144 1.56 -14.68 -4.22
N VAL A 145 2.36 -15.73 -4.44
CA VAL A 145 2.29 -16.98 -3.66
C VAL A 145 3.61 -17.17 -2.94
N VAL A 146 3.53 -17.38 -1.64
CA VAL A 146 4.69 -17.73 -0.79
C VAL A 146 4.52 -19.15 -0.30
N ARG A 147 5.54 -19.97 -0.53
CA ARG A 147 5.66 -21.32 0.00
C ARG A 147 6.40 -21.27 1.32
N MET A 148 5.72 -21.65 2.39
CA MET A 148 6.29 -21.75 3.72
C MET A 148 7.26 -22.93 3.84
N PRO A 149 8.16 -22.93 4.82
CA PRO A 149 9.05 -24.09 5.10
C PRO A 149 8.29 -25.38 5.37
N SER A 150 7.04 -25.30 5.88
CA SER A 150 6.14 -26.44 6.08
C SER A 150 5.61 -27.06 4.78
N GLY A 151 5.85 -26.40 3.62
CA GLY A 151 5.28 -26.78 2.32
C GLY A 151 3.92 -26.18 2.04
N GLN A 152 3.26 -25.56 3.02
CA GLN A 152 2.00 -24.86 2.81
C GLN A 152 2.21 -23.60 1.96
N LYS A 153 1.18 -23.24 1.19
CA LYS A 153 1.21 -22.07 0.29
C LYS A 153 0.18 -21.04 0.74
N VAL A 154 0.60 -19.79 0.76
CA VAL A 154 -0.29 -18.67 1.02
C VAL A 154 -0.27 -17.74 -0.18
N LEU A 155 -1.44 -17.55 -0.78
CA LEU A 155 -1.67 -16.62 -1.88
C LEU A 155 -2.24 -15.32 -1.31
N PHE A 156 -1.66 -14.19 -1.71
CA PHE A 156 -2.22 -12.89 -1.40
C PHE A 156 -2.21 -11.99 -2.63
N ARG A 157 -3.27 -11.16 -2.73
CA ARG A 157 -3.45 -10.20 -3.81
C ARG A 157 -3.49 -8.78 -3.26
N GLN A 158 -2.75 -7.88 -3.89
CA GLN A 158 -2.92 -6.45 -3.71
C GLN A 158 -3.77 -5.95 -4.87
N ILE A 159 -4.77 -5.12 -4.57
CA ILE A 159 -5.70 -4.59 -5.55
C ILE A 159 -5.71 -3.08 -5.42
N ALA A 160 -5.43 -2.38 -6.51
CA ALA A 160 -5.48 -0.92 -6.57
C ALA A 160 -6.93 -0.42 -6.46
N GLY A 161 -7.06 0.84 -6.07
CA GLY A 161 -8.36 1.52 -5.97
C GLY A 161 -8.37 2.85 -6.71
N LEU A 162 -9.44 3.61 -6.50
CA LEU A 162 -9.60 4.92 -7.16
C LEU A 162 -8.55 5.95 -6.72
N ILE A 163 -8.11 5.91 -5.46
CA ILE A 163 -7.14 6.86 -4.89
C ILE A 163 -5.74 6.25 -4.88
N ALA A 164 -5.58 5.07 -4.31
CA ALA A 164 -4.35 4.30 -4.35
C ALA A 164 -4.26 3.54 -5.69
N ARG A 165 -3.93 4.26 -6.76
CA ARG A 165 -4.00 3.75 -8.14
C ARG A 165 -2.85 2.85 -8.54
N ARG A 166 -1.71 2.92 -7.86
CA ARG A 166 -0.52 2.17 -8.26
C ARG A 166 -0.06 1.25 -7.15
N ILE A 167 0.21 0.02 -7.53
CA ILE A 167 0.82 -0.97 -6.66
C ILE A 167 2.33 -0.98 -6.94
N ILE A 168 3.12 -0.79 -5.89
CA ILE A 168 4.56 -0.94 -5.94
C ILE A 168 4.90 -2.17 -5.11
N SER A 169 5.43 -3.18 -5.78
CA SER A 169 5.86 -4.43 -5.15
C SER A 169 7.25 -4.79 -5.64
N TYR A 170 8.12 -5.19 -4.73
CA TYR A 170 9.48 -5.69 -5.01
C TYR A 170 9.58 -7.20 -4.89
N MET A 171 8.43 -7.89 -4.94
CA MET A 171 8.39 -9.35 -4.95
C MET A 171 9.03 -9.89 -6.23
N THR A 172 9.90 -10.90 -6.06
CA THR A 172 10.55 -11.60 -7.17
C THR A 172 10.52 -13.09 -6.88
N VAL A 173 10.15 -13.88 -7.86
CA VAL A 173 10.13 -15.35 -7.75
C VAL A 173 11.51 -15.88 -7.36
N GLY A 174 11.56 -16.84 -6.44
CA GLY A 174 12.77 -17.44 -5.89
C GLY A 174 13.37 -16.69 -4.69
N HIS A 175 12.89 -15.48 -4.36
CA HIS A 175 13.38 -14.76 -3.19
C HIS A 175 12.81 -15.33 -1.89
N GLN A 176 13.67 -15.41 -0.87
CA GLN A 176 13.27 -15.70 0.49
C GLN A 176 12.72 -14.43 1.14
N VAL A 177 11.55 -14.53 1.74
CA VAL A 177 10.89 -13.42 2.42
C VAL A 177 10.61 -13.75 3.88
N GLU A 178 10.75 -12.75 4.73
CA GLU A 178 10.42 -12.86 6.15
C GLU A 178 8.98 -12.42 6.39
N GLN A 179 8.33 -13.07 7.34
CA GLN A 179 7.01 -12.66 7.83
C GLN A 179 7.05 -11.23 8.39
N ASN A 180 6.02 -10.44 8.13
CA ASN A 180 5.95 -9.03 8.49
C ASN A 180 7.01 -8.12 7.82
N LEU A 181 7.71 -8.60 6.78
CA LEU A 181 8.53 -7.75 5.96
C LEU A 181 7.63 -6.89 5.06
N SER A 182 7.94 -5.59 4.97
CA SER A 182 7.21 -4.71 4.05
C SER A 182 7.42 -5.14 2.60
N LEU A 183 6.34 -5.24 1.83
CA LEU A 183 6.38 -5.59 0.40
C LEU A 183 7.16 -4.59 -0.45
N ILE A 184 7.38 -3.37 0.08
CA ILE A 184 8.17 -2.31 -0.57
C ILE A 184 9.65 -2.37 -0.18
N HIS A 185 10.03 -3.12 0.88
CA HIS A 185 11.41 -3.15 1.43
C HIS A 185 12.20 -4.43 1.11
N ILE A 186 11.79 -5.22 0.14
CA ILE A 186 12.44 -6.51 -0.21
C ILE A 186 13.83 -6.32 -0.88
N SER A 187 14.32 -5.11 -1.06
CA SER A 187 15.53 -4.81 -1.82
C SER A 187 16.81 -4.59 -1.02
N GLU A 188 16.95 -5.14 0.19
CA GLU A 188 18.30 -5.29 0.74
C GLU A 188 18.70 -6.77 0.71
N PRO A 189 19.62 -7.17 -0.19
CA PRO A 189 20.34 -8.41 0.01
C PRO A 189 21.04 -8.26 1.34
N THR A 190 20.77 -9.18 2.26
CA THR A 190 21.54 -9.34 3.50
C THR A 190 22.99 -9.42 3.08
N ARG A 191 23.77 -8.33 3.24
CA ARG A 191 25.22 -8.41 3.25
C ARG A 191 25.56 -9.32 4.43
N ARG A 192 25.77 -10.59 4.15
CA ARG A 192 26.50 -11.46 5.05
C ARG A 192 27.90 -10.86 5.12
N SER A 193 28.16 -10.14 6.20
CA SER A 193 29.52 -9.90 6.65
C SER A 193 30.06 -11.27 7.05
N TYR A 194 30.88 -11.86 6.17
CA TYR A 194 31.75 -12.91 6.59
C TYR A 194 32.89 -12.21 7.38
N ILE A 195 32.97 -12.48 8.66
CA ILE A 195 34.16 -12.37 9.47
C ILE A 195 34.82 -13.73 9.49
#